data_8132a601c056696d9dc2497adbb24179
#
_entry.id   8132a601c056696d9dc2497adbb24179
#
_cell.length_a   1.000
_cell.length_b   1.000
_cell.length_c   1.000
_cell.angle_alpha   90.00
_cell.angle_beta   90.00
_cell.angle_gamma   90.00
#
_symmetry.space_group_name_H-M   'P 1'
#
loop_
_entity.id
_entity.type
_entity.pdbx_description
1 polymer ?
#
loop_
_entity_poly.entity_id
_entity_poly.type
_entity_poly.pdbx_seq_one_letter_code
_entity_poly.pdbx_strand_id
1 'polypeptide(L)'
;MIEAVLFFGRTRTEEIAARRRVEEIIEFLEIEHIRDAIVGTLSYGQQKRVELARALACEPKLLLLDEMVSGMNQEETEDIARFVLDIRDELGITVLMIEHEMRIVMDISDRVHVLNFGRKIAEGTPDQVRRDPAVAEAYLGGHRSQGQTDQKAVTNVSA
;
A
#
# COMPACT_ATOMS: atom_id res chain seq x y z
N MET A 1 -31.66 31.28 -11.05
CA MET A 1 -32.40 30.13 -11.62
C MET A 1 -31.73 29.56 -12.90
N ILE A 2 -30.86 30.29 -13.59
CA ILE A 2 -30.18 29.86 -14.83
C ILE A 2 -28.94 28.99 -14.51
N GLU A 3 -28.27 29.19 -13.37
CA GLU A 3 -27.09 28.39 -12.97
C GLU A 3 -27.41 26.92 -12.67
N ALA A 4 -28.61 26.58 -12.19
CA ALA A 4 -29.02 25.21 -11.93
C ALA A 4 -29.22 24.36 -13.19
N VAL A 5 -29.51 24.98 -14.33
CA VAL A 5 -29.74 24.29 -15.62
C VAL A 5 -28.41 23.97 -16.33
N LEU A 6 -27.40 24.83 -16.20
CA LEU A 6 -26.03 24.59 -16.71
C LEU A 6 -25.28 23.53 -15.89
N PHE A 7 -25.67 23.35 -14.62
CA PHE A 7 -25.13 22.33 -13.73
C PHE A 7 -25.48 20.90 -14.18
N PHE A 8 -26.63 20.70 -14.84
CA PHE A 8 -27.13 19.35 -15.20
C PHE A 8 -26.30 18.64 -16.28
N GLY A 9 -25.76 19.33 -17.27
CA GLY A 9 -25.01 18.69 -18.36
C GLY A 9 -23.60 18.28 -17.97
N ARG A 10 -22.85 19.21 -17.42
CA ARG A 10 -21.42 19.04 -17.08
C ARG A 10 -21.24 18.11 -15.90
N THR A 11 -22.03 18.30 -14.85
CA THR A 11 -22.03 17.47 -13.63
C THR A 11 -22.42 16.02 -13.93
N ARG A 12 -23.37 15.79 -14.84
CA ARG A 12 -23.76 14.44 -15.22
C ARG A 12 -22.63 13.70 -15.94
N THR A 13 -21.89 14.37 -16.81
CA THR A 13 -20.76 13.78 -17.52
C THR A 13 -19.61 13.46 -16.55
N GLU A 14 -19.32 14.38 -15.64
CA GLU A 14 -18.29 14.19 -14.60
C GLU A 14 -18.68 13.06 -13.63
N GLU A 15 -19.96 12.96 -13.25
CA GLU A 15 -20.46 11.86 -12.40
C GLU A 15 -20.35 10.51 -13.10
N ILE A 16 -20.71 10.42 -14.38
CA ILE A 16 -20.60 9.18 -15.16
C ILE A 16 -19.12 8.76 -15.27
N ALA A 17 -18.22 9.70 -15.53
CA ALA A 17 -16.79 9.43 -15.59
C ALA A 17 -16.24 8.95 -14.25
N ALA A 18 -16.65 9.60 -13.14
CA ALA A 18 -16.24 9.20 -11.80
C ALA A 18 -16.76 7.80 -11.43
N ARG A 19 -18.03 7.49 -11.76
CA ARG A 19 -18.60 6.16 -11.51
C ARG A 19 -17.86 5.08 -12.30
N ARG A 20 -17.57 5.33 -13.58
CA ARG A 20 -16.80 4.38 -14.39
C ARG A 20 -15.43 4.10 -13.80
N ARG A 21 -14.73 5.12 -13.33
CA ARG A 21 -13.43 4.96 -12.69
C ARG A 21 -13.52 4.15 -11.39
N VAL A 22 -14.54 4.39 -10.57
CA VAL A 22 -14.78 3.59 -9.37
C VAL A 22 -15.01 2.12 -9.71
N GLU A 23 -15.77 1.83 -10.77
CA GLU A 23 -15.98 0.46 -11.24
C GLU A 23 -14.67 -0.20 -11.69
N GLU A 24 -13.84 0.50 -12.45
CA GLU A 24 -12.52 0.02 -12.89
C GLU A 24 -11.61 -0.30 -11.68
N ILE A 25 -11.65 0.51 -10.63
CA ILE A 25 -10.88 0.26 -9.39
C ILE A 25 -11.46 -0.93 -8.59
N ILE A 26 -12.76 -1.06 -8.51
CA ILE A 26 -13.44 -2.18 -7.84
C ILE A 26 -13.04 -3.50 -8.51
N GLU A 27 -13.06 -3.55 -9.85
CA GLU A 27 -12.64 -4.70 -10.64
C GLU A 27 -11.14 -4.98 -10.45
N PHE A 28 -10.29 -3.94 -10.54
CA PHE A 28 -8.85 -4.04 -10.39
C PHE A 28 -8.42 -4.65 -9.03
N LEU A 29 -9.13 -4.29 -7.95
CA LEU A 29 -8.85 -4.80 -6.60
C LEU A 29 -9.68 -6.04 -6.21
N GLU A 30 -10.46 -6.59 -7.16
CA GLU A 30 -11.27 -7.82 -6.96
C GLU A 30 -12.24 -7.71 -5.77
N ILE A 31 -12.89 -6.53 -5.61
CA ILE A 31 -13.81 -6.24 -4.50
C ILE A 31 -15.27 -6.09 -4.93
N GLU A 32 -15.66 -6.58 -6.11
CA GLU A 32 -17.03 -6.51 -6.63
C GLU A 32 -18.03 -7.22 -5.70
N HIS A 33 -17.60 -8.33 -5.10
CA HIS A 33 -18.43 -9.16 -4.22
C HIS A 33 -18.81 -8.48 -2.89
N ILE A 34 -18.11 -7.41 -2.50
CA ILE A 34 -18.39 -6.63 -1.28
C ILE A 34 -18.95 -5.23 -1.57
N ARG A 35 -19.28 -4.93 -2.82
CA ARG A 35 -19.75 -3.61 -3.30
C ARG A 35 -20.83 -2.99 -2.41
N ASP A 36 -21.82 -3.78 -2.01
CA ASP A 36 -22.99 -3.32 -1.23
C ASP A 36 -22.85 -3.64 0.26
N ALA A 37 -21.70 -4.13 0.69
CA ALA A 37 -21.45 -4.50 2.07
C ALA A 37 -21.20 -3.26 2.95
N ILE A 38 -21.62 -3.35 4.20
CA ILE A 38 -21.30 -2.32 5.21
C ILE A 38 -19.84 -2.51 5.62
N VAL A 39 -18.99 -1.49 5.48
CA VAL A 39 -17.53 -1.56 5.74
C VAL A 39 -17.21 -2.19 7.10
N GLY A 40 -17.99 -1.88 8.14
CA GLY A 40 -17.80 -2.43 9.48
C GLY A 40 -18.04 -3.94 9.62
N THR A 41 -18.61 -4.60 8.59
CA THR A 41 -18.84 -6.06 8.57
C THR A 41 -17.79 -6.81 7.75
N LEU A 42 -16.89 -6.09 7.09
CA LEU A 42 -15.84 -6.66 6.27
C LEU A 42 -14.70 -7.24 7.12
N SER A 43 -14.00 -8.24 6.60
CA SER A 43 -12.73 -8.70 7.17
C SER A 43 -11.69 -7.57 7.15
N TYR A 44 -10.67 -7.68 7.98
CA TYR A 44 -9.62 -6.66 8.02
C TYR A 44 -8.92 -6.48 6.66
N GLY A 45 -8.58 -7.56 5.99
CA GLY A 45 -7.99 -7.52 4.64
C GLY A 45 -8.91 -6.85 3.61
N GLN A 46 -10.23 -7.14 3.65
CA GLN A 46 -11.20 -6.47 2.79
C GLN A 46 -11.29 -4.97 3.07
N GLN A 47 -11.27 -4.56 4.36
CA GLN A 47 -11.24 -3.14 4.71
C GLN A 47 -10.00 -2.44 4.15
N LYS A 48 -8.84 -3.08 4.21
CA LYS A 48 -7.59 -2.56 3.63
C LYS A 48 -7.65 -2.45 2.11
N ARG A 49 -8.27 -3.41 1.41
CA ARG A 49 -8.52 -3.28 -0.04
C ARG A 49 -9.42 -2.08 -0.35
N VAL A 50 -10.46 -1.83 0.45
CA VAL A 50 -11.33 -0.65 0.31
C VAL A 50 -10.57 0.65 0.58
N GLU A 51 -9.67 0.68 1.58
CA GLU A 51 -8.79 1.84 1.82
C GLU A 51 -7.89 2.12 0.61
N LEU A 52 -7.29 1.07 0.03
CA LEU A 52 -6.47 1.17 -1.17
C LEU A 52 -7.29 1.67 -2.37
N ALA A 53 -8.51 1.14 -2.57
CA ALA A 53 -9.44 1.60 -3.61
C ALA A 53 -9.73 3.10 -3.50
N ARG A 54 -9.98 3.59 -2.29
CA ARG A 54 -10.23 5.02 -2.03
C ARG A 54 -9.02 5.89 -2.35
N ALA A 55 -7.82 5.41 -2.03
CA ALA A 55 -6.58 6.11 -2.36
C ALA A 55 -6.37 6.18 -3.89
N LEU A 56 -6.60 5.09 -4.61
CA LEU A 56 -6.51 5.04 -6.08
C LEU A 56 -7.56 5.92 -6.77
N ALA A 57 -8.76 6.05 -6.20
CA ALA A 57 -9.80 6.92 -6.73
C ALA A 57 -9.44 8.42 -6.74
N CYS A 58 -8.41 8.80 -5.99
CA CYS A 58 -7.83 10.16 -6.04
C CYS A 58 -6.86 10.38 -7.20
N GLU A 59 -6.62 9.37 -8.05
CA GLU A 59 -5.65 9.40 -9.17
C GLU A 59 -4.25 9.88 -8.76
N PRO A 60 -3.64 9.27 -7.73
CA PRO A 60 -2.37 9.72 -7.23
C PRO A 60 -1.24 9.41 -8.24
N LYS A 61 -0.20 10.23 -8.24
CA LYS A 61 1.09 9.93 -8.90
C LYS A 61 2.04 9.23 -7.94
N LEU A 62 1.82 9.39 -6.65
CA LEU A 62 2.56 8.77 -5.56
C LEU A 62 1.56 8.25 -4.53
N LEU A 63 1.65 6.97 -4.23
CA LEU A 63 0.86 6.29 -3.21
C LEU A 63 1.75 6.04 -1.98
N LEU A 64 1.26 6.45 -0.82
CA LEU A 64 1.94 6.24 0.46
C LEU A 64 1.18 5.17 1.26
N LEU A 65 1.86 4.06 1.56
CA LEU A 65 1.30 2.95 2.31
C LEU A 65 2.07 2.79 3.63
N ASP A 66 1.36 2.89 4.73
CA ASP A 66 1.94 2.77 6.07
C ASP A 66 1.36 1.53 6.76
N GLU A 67 2.22 0.53 6.99
CA GLU A 67 1.89 -0.76 7.62
C GLU A 67 0.62 -1.42 7.02
N MET A 68 0.54 -1.45 5.69
CA MET A 68 -0.65 -1.89 4.97
C MET A 68 -1.00 -3.35 5.22
N VAL A 69 0.02 -4.21 5.43
CA VAL A 69 -0.15 -5.67 5.64
C VAL A 69 -0.14 -6.09 7.11
N SER A 70 0.04 -5.16 8.02
CA SER A 70 0.10 -5.45 9.47
C SER A 70 -1.19 -6.11 9.96
N GLY A 71 -1.09 -7.26 10.62
CA GLY A 71 -2.22 -8.01 11.17
C GLY A 71 -3.03 -8.84 10.16
N MET A 72 -2.58 -8.93 8.91
CA MET A 72 -3.15 -9.81 7.88
C MET A 72 -2.62 -11.24 8.01
N ASN A 73 -3.39 -12.21 7.53
CA ASN A 73 -2.87 -13.54 7.30
C ASN A 73 -1.99 -13.58 6.03
N GLN A 74 -1.31 -14.71 5.80
CA GLN A 74 -0.35 -14.83 4.70
C GLN A 74 -1.01 -14.63 3.32
N GLU A 75 -2.20 -15.17 3.09
CA GLU A 75 -2.93 -15.06 1.82
C GLU A 75 -3.32 -13.59 1.54
N GLU A 76 -3.91 -12.91 2.53
CA GLU A 76 -4.26 -11.49 2.43
C GLU A 76 -3.02 -10.61 2.16
N THR A 77 -1.89 -10.94 2.79
CA THR A 77 -0.62 -10.24 2.60
C THR A 77 -0.08 -10.40 1.19
N GLU A 78 -0.12 -11.63 0.64
CA GLU A 78 0.31 -11.93 -0.73
C GLU A 78 -0.58 -11.24 -1.77
N ASP A 79 -1.89 -11.17 -1.52
CA ASP A 79 -2.83 -10.43 -2.37
C ASP A 79 -2.51 -8.92 -2.40
N ILE A 80 -2.29 -8.30 -1.23
CA ILE A 80 -1.91 -6.88 -1.17
C ILE A 80 -0.58 -6.64 -1.87
N ALA A 81 0.41 -7.52 -1.69
CA ALA A 81 1.70 -7.42 -2.37
C ALA A 81 1.54 -7.46 -3.90
N ARG A 82 0.67 -8.36 -4.42
CA ARG A 82 0.33 -8.43 -5.83
C ARG A 82 -0.31 -7.12 -6.31
N PHE A 83 -1.32 -6.61 -5.62
CA PHE A 83 -1.95 -5.33 -5.99
C PHE A 83 -0.97 -4.16 -5.99
N VAL A 84 -0.02 -4.12 -5.06
CA VAL A 84 1.03 -3.08 -5.05
C VAL A 84 1.90 -3.16 -6.29
N LEU A 85 2.27 -4.37 -6.72
CA LEU A 85 3.02 -4.57 -7.97
C LEU A 85 2.19 -4.14 -9.20
N ASP A 86 0.92 -4.56 -9.27
CA ASP A 86 0.02 -4.22 -10.38
C ASP A 86 -0.22 -2.68 -10.45
N ILE A 87 -0.36 -2.00 -9.31
CA ILE A 87 -0.47 -0.54 -9.22
C ILE A 87 0.78 0.14 -9.81
N ARG A 88 1.97 -0.37 -9.50
CA ARG A 88 3.21 0.15 -10.06
C ARG A 88 3.33 -0.14 -11.56
N ASP A 89 3.09 -1.39 -11.96
CA ASP A 89 3.43 -1.88 -13.29
C ASP A 89 2.35 -1.55 -14.33
N GLU A 90 1.08 -1.60 -13.96
CA GLU A 90 -0.03 -1.36 -14.88
C GLU A 90 -0.54 0.10 -14.83
N LEU A 91 -0.61 0.69 -13.62
CA LEU A 91 -1.09 2.06 -13.46
C LEU A 91 0.02 3.10 -13.49
N GLY A 92 1.30 2.69 -13.42
CA GLY A 92 2.46 3.58 -13.43
C GLY A 92 2.53 4.52 -12.23
N ILE A 93 1.97 4.10 -11.11
CA ILE A 93 1.94 4.90 -9.86
C ILE A 93 3.16 4.54 -9.03
N THR A 94 3.93 5.55 -8.64
CA THR A 94 5.04 5.36 -7.69
C THR A 94 4.47 4.99 -6.31
N VAL A 95 5.01 3.95 -5.69
CA VAL A 95 4.60 3.51 -4.35
C VAL A 95 5.73 3.69 -3.36
N LEU A 96 5.48 4.39 -2.27
CA LEU A 96 6.33 4.44 -1.09
C LEU A 96 5.64 3.67 0.04
N MET A 97 6.25 2.57 0.48
CA MET A 97 5.70 1.70 1.50
C MET A 97 6.57 1.70 2.75
N ILE A 98 5.95 1.81 3.93
CA ILE A 98 6.60 1.62 5.23
C ILE A 98 6.09 0.29 5.76
N GLU A 99 6.99 -0.65 5.96
CA GLU A 99 6.66 -1.98 6.46
C GLU A 99 7.76 -2.53 7.37
N HIS A 100 7.38 -3.42 8.24
CA HIS A 100 8.30 -4.12 9.13
C HIS A 100 8.45 -5.62 8.77
N GLU A 101 7.64 -6.13 7.85
CA GLU A 101 7.75 -7.49 7.34
C GLU A 101 8.76 -7.57 6.19
N MET A 102 10.00 -7.91 6.55
CA MET A 102 11.13 -7.93 5.62
C MET A 102 10.90 -8.79 4.37
N ARG A 103 10.15 -9.90 4.49
CA ARG A 103 9.88 -10.77 3.34
C ARG A 103 9.16 -10.00 2.24
N ILE A 104 8.06 -9.34 2.57
CA ILE A 104 7.26 -8.57 1.62
C ILE A 104 8.09 -7.44 1.02
N VAL A 105 8.78 -6.66 1.87
CA VAL A 105 9.62 -5.56 1.41
C VAL A 105 10.65 -6.04 0.40
N MET A 106 11.34 -7.16 0.67
CA MET A 106 12.39 -7.67 -0.22
C MET A 106 11.84 -8.28 -1.51
N ASP A 107 10.60 -8.73 -1.52
CA ASP A 107 9.99 -9.39 -2.68
C ASP A 107 9.40 -8.39 -3.70
N ILE A 108 8.92 -7.21 -3.24
CA ILE A 108 8.19 -6.28 -4.12
C ILE A 108 8.89 -4.94 -4.36
N SER A 109 10.01 -4.68 -3.66
CA SER A 109 10.68 -3.38 -3.74
C SER A 109 11.75 -3.32 -4.80
N ASP A 110 11.86 -2.17 -5.48
CA ASP A 110 13.02 -1.85 -6.31
C ASP A 110 14.17 -1.28 -5.47
N ARG A 111 13.83 -0.51 -4.44
CA ARG A 111 14.79 0.14 -3.54
C ARG A 111 14.30 0.12 -2.11
N VAL A 112 15.19 -0.17 -1.19
CA VAL A 112 14.89 -0.29 0.25
C VAL A 112 15.76 0.66 1.05
N HIS A 113 15.13 1.38 1.97
CA HIS A 113 15.78 2.18 3.01
C HIS A 113 15.50 1.54 4.37
N VAL A 114 16.54 1.18 5.11
CA VAL A 114 16.38 0.60 6.43
C VAL A 114 16.60 1.66 7.50
N LEU A 115 15.58 1.84 8.32
CA LEU A 115 15.63 2.74 9.47
C LEU A 115 15.73 1.94 10.78
N ASN A 116 16.59 2.40 11.69
CA ASN A 116 16.69 1.88 13.04
C ASN A 116 16.76 3.07 14.02
N PHE A 117 15.81 3.15 14.96
CA PHE A 117 15.68 4.29 15.89
C PHE A 117 15.73 5.66 15.19
N GLY A 118 15.02 5.81 14.05
CA GLY A 118 14.95 7.06 13.30
C GLY A 118 16.21 7.40 12.50
N ARG A 119 17.21 6.52 12.45
CA ARG A 119 18.43 6.71 11.64
C ARG A 119 18.45 5.72 10.49
N LYS A 120 18.78 6.20 9.29
CA LYS A 120 19.03 5.32 8.14
C LYS A 120 20.32 4.54 8.38
N ILE A 121 20.23 3.21 8.38
CA ILE A 121 21.37 2.30 8.59
C ILE A 121 21.81 1.60 7.29
N ALA A 122 20.91 1.46 6.31
CA ALA A 122 21.22 0.88 5.01
C ALA A 122 20.31 1.46 3.93
N GLU A 123 20.76 1.37 2.67
CA GLU A 123 19.99 1.74 1.49
C GLU A 123 20.53 0.97 0.28
N GLY A 124 19.64 0.47 -0.58
CA GLY A 124 20.03 -0.22 -1.80
C GLY A 124 18.91 -1.06 -2.40
N THR A 125 19.26 -1.93 -3.34
CA THR A 125 18.37 -2.99 -3.80
C THR A 125 18.10 -4.00 -2.68
N PRO A 126 17.00 -4.77 -2.74
CA PRO A 126 16.73 -5.82 -1.76
C PRO A 126 17.93 -6.74 -1.50
N ASP A 127 18.65 -7.16 -2.56
CA ASP A 127 19.83 -8.02 -2.44
C ASP A 127 21.01 -7.34 -1.73
N GLN A 128 21.20 -6.04 -1.93
CA GLN A 128 22.26 -5.28 -1.25
C GLN A 128 21.93 -5.15 0.23
N VAL A 129 20.69 -4.77 0.54
CA VAL A 129 20.23 -4.60 1.93
C VAL A 129 20.24 -5.92 2.70
N ARG A 130 19.85 -7.04 2.06
CA ARG A 130 19.90 -8.38 2.69
C ARG A 130 21.29 -8.80 3.11
N ARG A 131 22.34 -8.33 2.42
CA ARG A 131 23.74 -8.66 2.71
C ARG A 131 24.44 -7.65 3.60
N ASP A 132 23.77 -6.57 3.97
CA ASP A 132 24.36 -5.51 4.79
C ASP A 132 24.50 -5.97 6.25
N PRO A 133 25.73 -5.96 6.81
CA PRO A 133 25.98 -6.37 8.19
C PRO A 133 25.21 -5.53 9.22
N ALA A 134 25.00 -4.23 8.97
CA ALA A 134 24.28 -3.36 9.88
C ALA A 134 22.79 -3.74 9.98
N VAL A 135 22.20 -4.22 8.86
CA VAL A 135 20.84 -4.74 8.84
C VAL A 135 20.77 -6.07 9.61
N ALA A 136 21.71 -6.97 9.35
CA ALA A 136 21.78 -8.25 10.06
C ALA A 136 21.91 -8.03 11.57
N GLU A 137 22.77 -7.14 12.03
CA GLU A 137 22.95 -6.80 13.44
C GLU A 137 21.67 -6.19 14.05
N ALA A 138 21.03 -5.25 13.35
CA ALA A 138 19.79 -4.62 13.80
C ALA A 138 18.62 -5.60 13.95
N TYR A 139 18.55 -6.61 13.09
CA TYR A 139 17.52 -7.65 13.12
C TYR A 139 17.84 -8.81 14.08
N LEU A 140 19.08 -9.30 14.09
CA LEU A 140 19.51 -10.42 14.96
C LEU A 140 19.85 -9.98 16.37
N GLY A 141 20.31 -8.74 16.55
CA GLY A 141 20.60 -8.15 17.87
C GLY A 141 19.34 -7.93 18.73
N GLY A 142 18.17 -7.76 18.11
CA GLY A 142 16.89 -7.57 18.81
C GLY A 142 16.37 -8.81 19.56
N HIS A 143 16.87 -10.01 19.26
CA HIS A 143 16.47 -11.23 19.97
C HIS A 143 17.12 -11.41 21.35
N ARG A 144 18.05 -10.54 21.74
CA ARG A 144 18.73 -10.63 23.05
C ARG A 144 18.16 -9.74 24.16
N SER A 145 17.20 -8.88 23.87
CA SER A 145 16.52 -8.03 24.85
C SER A 145 15.01 -8.24 24.80
N GLN A 146 14.52 -9.23 25.49
CA GLN A 146 13.08 -9.34 25.81
C GLN A 146 12.70 -8.12 26.65
N GLY A 147 11.86 -7.23 26.13
CA GLY A 147 11.18 -6.21 26.94
C GLY A 147 10.92 -4.85 26.35
N GLN A 148 11.33 -4.55 25.11
CA GLN A 148 10.94 -3.28 24.50
C GLN A 148 10.45 -3.52 23.06
N THR A 149 9.25 -3.06 22.79
CA THR A 149 8.60 -3.09 21.46
C THR A 149 9.34 -2.13 20.55
N ASP A 150 10.42 -2.60 19.93
CA ASP A 150 11.19 -1.81 18.99
C ASP A 150 10.46 -1.79 17.64
N GLN A 151 9.79 -0.68 17.36
CA GLN A 151 9.27 -0.38 16.04
C GLN A 151 10.43 -0.18 15.06
N LYS A 152 10.79 -1.23 14.35
CA LYS A 152 11.70 -1.17 13.21
C LYS A 152 10.89 -0.98 11.96
N ALA A 153 10.93 0.21 11.38
CA ALA A 153 10.26 0.50 10.12
C ALA A 153 11.23 0.38 8.95
N VAL A 154 10.82 -0.30 7.91
CA VAL A 154 11.51 -0.36 6.62
C VAL A 154 10.70 0.46 5.64
N THR A 155 11.33 1.46 5.04
CA THR A 155 10.71 2.35 4.07
C THR A 155 11.13 1.95 2.67
N ASN A 156 10.17 1.80 1.79
CA ASN A 156 10.33 1.33 0.44
C ASN A 156 9.93 2.40 -0.57
N VAL A 157 10.74 2.59 -1.60
CA VAL A 157 10.46 3.52 -2.71
C VAL A 157 10.58 2.77 -4.03
N SER A 158 9.45 2.60 -4.72
CA SER A 158 9.39 2.12 -6.10
C SER A 158 9.10 3.30 -7.03
N ALA A 159 9.86 3.43 -8.10
CA ALA A 159 9.69 4.45 -9.13
C ALA A 159 9.25 3.82 -10.45
#